data_aa7defadbfc93b6c0a136e947116c6ea
#
_entry.id   aa7defadbfc93b6c0a136e947116c6ea
#
_cell.length_a   1.000
_cell.length_b   1.000
_cell.length_c   1.000
_cell.angle_alpha   90.00
_cell.angle_beta   90.00
_cell.angle_gamma   90.00
#
_symmetry.space_group_name_H-M   'P 1'
#
loop_
_entity.id
_entity.type
_entity.pdbx_description
1 polymer ?
#
loop_
_entity_poly.entity_id
_entity_poly.type
_entity_poly.pdbx_seq_one_letter_code
_entity_poly.pdbx_strand_id
1 'polypeptide(L)'
;MPYHGKLRQLGKACIAHCNSGFIRARRGTTAGVEGARCFSTSKSNDMRFVQFVNKNGGPQHLGVQLKDGGDIIAISSIDSRIPNNLRKFLEGGEVLAQKARRIIAEGRSVIAEADVNFLAPINRMDKLLCVGLNYRGHCQEQGLELPNNPVIFNKFPSNIIGPTDNIVLPTNSEKVDWEAELAIVIGKIGKDLNEEDAERCIFGYTVAQDISARDLQKGKINGGQFLLGKAMDTFCPLGPAVVTKEAIPDVHNLTVKTWVNEDLKQNGNTSELVFNPGKIVAYISKFMTLLPGDVILTGTPQGVGFARKPPEYLKKGDILQTEIESVGRLNNKVVQSEPKIKN
;
A
#
# COMPACT_ATOMS: atom_id res chain seq x y z
N MET A 1 -3.55 -32.53 -27.36
CA MET A 1 -2.28 -32.48 -28.18
C MET A 1 -1.22 -31.85 -27.30
N PRO A 2 -0.07 -32.53 -27.09
CA PRO A 2 0.96 -32.09 -26.17
C PRO A 2 2.05 -31.26 -26.90
N TYR A 3 2.53 -30.20 -26.23
CA TYR A 3 3.79 -29.57 -26.62
C TYR A 3 4.86 -29.90 -25.57
N HIS A 4 5.71 -30.88 -25.91
CA HIS A 4 7.02 -31.11 -25.32
C HIS A 4 8.08 -30.36 -26.13
N GLY A 5 9.00 -29.66 -25.50
CA GLY A 5 10.13 -29.02 -26.17
C GLY A 5 11.21 -28.46 -25.25
N LYS A 6 12.07 -29.34 -24.75
CA LYS A 6 13.53 -29.23 -24.54
C LYS A 6 14.12 -28.05 -23.75
N LEU A 7 14.44 -28.33 -22.50
CA LEU A 7 15.59 -27.77 -21.76
C LEU A 7 16.91 -28.25 -22.37
N ARG A 8 17.86 -27.34 -22.62
CA ARG A 8 19.30 -27.65 -22.68
C ARG A 8 20.09 -26.63 -21.86
N GLN A 9 20.98 -27.20 -21.06
CA GLN A 9 22.01 -26.65 -20.20
C GLN A 9 23.04 -25.79 -20.95
N LEU A 10 23.54 -24.74 -20.29
CA LEU A 10 24.88 -24.16 -20.40
C LEU A 10 25.06 -23.37 -19.09
N GLY A 11 25.98 -23.63 -18.21
CA GLY A 11 27.42 -23.91 -18.38
C GLY A 11 28.21 -22.81 -17.68
N LYS A 12 28.60 -23.07 -16.46
CA LYS A 12 29.74 -22.63 -15.61
C LYS A 12 30.64 -21.47 -16.06
N ALA A 13 30.98 -20.66 -15.03
CA ALA A 13 32.27 -20.03 -14.72
C ALA A 13 32.53 -18.59 -15.25
N CYS A 14 32.72 -17.65 -14.31
CA CYS A 14 34.02 -16.95 -14.19
C CYS A 14 34.09 -16.21 -12.85
N ILE A 15 35.00 -16.66 -12.00
CA ILE A 15 35.53 -15.94 -10.83
C ILE A 15 36.64 -15.02 -11.36
N ALA A 16 36.54 -13.73 -11.10
CA ALA A 16 37.68 -12.83 -11.31
C ALA A 16 37.89 -11.97 -10.04
N HIS A 17 39.04 -12.16 -9.46
CA HIS A 17 39.66 -11.35 -8.42
C HIS A 17 39.85 -9.91 -8.91
N CYS A 18 39.61 -8.92 -8.05
CA CYS A 18 40.12 -7.59 -8.22
C CYS A 18 40.92 -7.16 -6.99
N ASN A 19 42.22 -6.98 -7.25
CA ASN A 19 43.26 -6.55 -6.32
C ASN A 19 43.11 -5.07 -5.94
N SER A 20 43.40 -4.77 -4.69
CA SER A 20 43.60 -3.47 -4.07
C SER A 20 44.79 -2.69 -4.70
N GLY A 21 44.52 -1.47 -5.17
CA GLY A 21 45.55 -0.50 -5.55
C GLY A 21 45.42 0.77 -4.73
N PHE A 22 46.36 0.99 -3.81
CA PHE A 22 46.56 2.25 -3.10
C PHE A 22 47.16 3.31 -4.02
N ILE A 23 46.44 4.44 -4.20
CA ILE A 23 47.03 5.65 -4.80
C ILE A 23 47.01 6.80 -3.78
N ARG A 24 48.21 7.27 -3.43
CA ARG A 24 48.47 8.45 -2.60
C ARG A 24 48.09 9.72 -3.36
N ALA A 25 47.18 10.52 -2.87
CA ALA A 25 46.84 11.83 -3.41
C ALA A 25 47.65 12.93 -2.70
N ARG A 26 48.29 13.79 -3.50
CA ARG A 26 48.99 15.02 -3.08
C ARG A 26 47.97 16.12 -2.75
N ARG A 27 48.29 16.91 -1.74
CA ARG A 27 47.56 18.12 -1.33
C ARG A 27 47.71 19.22 -2.40
N GLY A 28 46.57 19.77 -2.80
CA GLY A 28 46.45 20.98 -3.60
C GLY A 28 45.26 21.82 -3.11
N THR A 29 45.46 23.10 -3.00
CA THR A 29 44.73 24.18 -2.32
C THR A 29 43.33 24.48 -2.85
N THR A 30 42.41 24.69 -1.93
CA THR A 30 41.21 25.50 -1.85
C THR A 30 40.68 26.26 -3.08
N ALA A 31 39.47 25.91 -3.56
CA ALA A 31 38.46 26.82 -4.06
C ALA A 31 37.09 26.19 -3.73
N GLY A 32 36.18 27.00 -3.12
CA GLY A 32 34.91 26.55 -2.61
C GLY A 32 34.00 26.00 -3.70
N VAL A 33 33.52 24.79 -3.50
CA VAL A 33 32.40 24.21 -4.22
C VAL A 33 31.32 23.96 -3.19
N GLU A 34 30.22 24.69 -3.32
CA GLU A 34 29.01 24.51 -2.53
C GLU A 34 28.59 23.02 -2.51
N GLY A 35 28.23 22.58 -1.32
CA GLY A 35 28.05 21.18 -0.97
C GLY A 35 27.13 20.40 -1.88
N ALA A 36 27.66 19.51 -2.66
CA ALA A 36 26.96 18.35 -3.14
C ALA A 36 26.52 17.55 -1.88
N ARG A 37 25.22 17.59 -1.55
CA ARG A 37 24.63 16.72 -0.53
C ARG A 37 24.90 15.28 -0.96
N CYS A 38 25.84 14.65 -0.29
CA CYS A 38 26.11 13.23 -0.43
C CYS A 38 24.85 12.51 0.08
N PHE A 39 23.99 12.04 -0.85
CA PHE A 39 22.89 11.16 -0.48
C PHE A 39 23.53 9.88 0.04
N SER A 40 23.38 9.63 1.32
CA SER A 40 23.71 8.35 1.94
C SER A 40 23.09 7.26 1.06
N THR A 41 23.90 6.33 0.58
CA THR A 41 23.46 5.13 -0.13
C THR A 41 22.75 4.22 0.85
N SER A 42 21.49 4.55 1.20
CA SER A 42 20.53 3.60 1.72
C SER A 42 20.43 2.47 0.69
N LYS A 43 20.30 1.23 1.15
CA LYS A 43 20.28 0.04 0.32
C LYS A 43 19.43 0.30 -0.94
N SER A 44 19.96 0.04 -2.13
CA SER A 44 19.41 0.45 -3.44
C SER A 44 17.98 0.00 -3.75
N ASN A 45 17.34 -0.71 -2.84
CA ASN A 45 15.98 -1.24 -2.94
C ASN A 45 14.97 -0.58 -1.99
N ASP A 46 15.40 0.30 -1.09
CA ASP A 46 14.52 0.98 -0.13
C ASP A 46 13.81 2.14 -0.84
N MET A 47 12.58 1.93 -1.29
CA MET A 47 11.84 2.91 -2.09
C MET A 47 10.41 3.11 -1.57
N ARG A 48 9.93 4.36 -1.64
CA ARG A 48 8.57 4.77 -1.34
C ARG A 48 7.94 5.33 -2.61
N PHE A 49 7.17 4.53 -3.32
CA PHE A 49 6.52 4.93 -4.57
C PHE A 49 5.26 5.74 -4.30
N VAL A 50 5.15 6.89 -4.94
CA VAL A 50 4.00 7.79 -4.85
C VAL A 50 3.44 8.10 -6.23
N GLN A 51 2.12 8.27 -6.32
CA GLN A 51 1.47 8.87 -7.47
C GLN A 51 0.96 10.27 -7.07
N PHE A 52 1.15 11.24 -7.92
CA PHE A 52 0.78 12.62 -7.61
C PHE A 52 0.46 13.43 -8.85
N VAL A 53 -0.17 14.58 -8.62
CA VAL A 53 -0.30 15.68 -9.58
C VAL A 53 0.29 16.94 -8.95
N ASN A 54 0.85 17.82 -9.75
CA ASN A 54 1.31 19.13 -9.23
C ASN A 54 0.11 19.97 -8.77
N LYS A 55 0.26 20.77 -7.71
CA LYS A 55 -0.81 21.65 -7.22
C LYS A 55 -1.31 22.65 -8.28
N ASN A 56 -0.45 23.03 -9.21
CA ASN A 56 -0.79 23.90 -10.34
C ASN A 56 -1.48 23.16 -11.50
N GLY A 57 -1.86 21.89 -11.30
CA GLY A 57 -2.47 21.04 -12.33
C GLY A 57 -1.44 20.31 -13.18
N GLY A 58 -1.93 19.58 -14.18
CA GLY A 58 -1.11 18.80 -15.09
C GLY A 58 -1.37 17.28 -15.02
N PRO A 59 -0.55 16.49 -15.69
CA PRO A 59 -0.72 15.03 -15.72
C PRO A 59 -0.32 14.39 -14.38
N GLN A 60 -0.80 13.16 -14.18
CA GLN A 60 -0.32 12.28 -13.11
C GLN A 60 1.14 11.89 -13.37
N HIS A 61 1.91 11.81 -12.29
CA HIS A 61 3.28 11.36 -12.27
C HIS A 61 3.46 10.17 -11.31
N LEU A 62 4.44 9.32 -11.62
CA LEU A 62 5.01 8.34 -10.70
C LEU A 62 6.33 8.90 -10.17
N GLY A 63 6.47 8.92 -8.86
CA GLY A 63 7.67 9.38 -8.18
C GLY A 63 8.12 8.42 -7.10
N VAL A 64 9.33 8.68 -6.59
CA VAL A 64 9.86 8.04 -5.38
C VAL A 64 10.11 9.12 -4.35
N GLN A 65 9.47 8.99 -3.20
CA GLN A 65 9.65 9.87 -2.06
C GLN A 65 10.90 9.43 -1.29
N LEU A 66 11.78 10.36 -0.97
CA LEU A 66 13.09 10.06 -0.39
C LEU A 66 13.00 9.59 1.08
N LYS A 67 11.98 10.04 1.77
CA LYS A 67 11.59 9.62 3.13
C LYS A 67 10.13 10.00 3.36
N ASP A 68 9.50 9.49 4.39
CA ASP A 68 8.16 9.92 4.79
C ASP A 68 8.14 11.43 5.08
N GLY A 69 7.18 12.15 4.50
CA GLY A 69 7.13 13.63 4.57
C GLY A 69 8.29 14.33 3.88
N GLY A 70 8.97 13.69 2.94
CA GLY A 70 10.14 14.24 2.24
C GLY A 70 9.91 14.52 0.77
N ASP A 71 10.90 15.14 0.14
CA ASP A 71 10.89 15.48 -1.27
C ASP A 71 10.77 14.26 -2.18
N ILE A 72 10.30 14.47 -3.42
CA ILE A 72 9.94 13.45 -4.38
C ILE A 72 10.83 13.57 -5.62
N ILE A 73 11.38 12.47 -6.09
CA ILE A 73 11.99 12.36 -7.41
C ILE A 73 10.91 11.88 -8.39
N ALA A 74 10.52 12.74 -9.34
CA ALA A 74 9.48 12.45 -10.34
C ALA A 74 10.02 11.55 -11.47
N ILE A 75 10.20 10.25 -11.22
CA ILE A 75 10.88 9.31 -12.12
C ILE A 75 10.23 9.21 -13.49
N SER A 76 8.89 9.30 -13.60
CA SER A 76 8.18 9.26 -14.88
C SER A 76 8.30 10.54 -15.70
N SER A 77 8.72 11.66 -15.09
CA SER A 77 8.99 12.91 -15.80
C SER A 77 10.40 12.94 -16.40
N ILE A 78 11.33 12.18 -15.79
CA ILE A 78 12.74 12.14 -16.20
C ILE A 78 12.96 11.17 -17.37
N ASP A 79 12.30 10.02 -17.34
CA ASP A 79 12.38 9.01 -18.41
C ASP A 79 10.95 8.63 -18.86
N SER A 80 10.57 9.03 -20.08
CA SER A 80 9.24 8.76 -20.66
C SER A 80 8.93 7.27 -20.85
N ARG A 81 9.94 6.39 -20.75
CA ARG A 81 9.76 4.93 -20.76
C ARG A 81 9.28 4.39 -19.42
N ILE A 82 9.36 5.20 -18.35
CA ILE A 82 8.75 4.87 -17.04
C ILE A 82 7.29 5.31 -17.06
N PRO A 83 6.33 4.39 -16.89
CA PRO A 83 4.92 4.74 -16.81
C PRO A 83 4.64 5.70 -15.65
N ASN A 84 3.63 6.57 -15.80
CA ASN A 84 3.15 7.45 -14.76
C ASN A 84 2.25 6.74 -13.72
N ASN A 85 2.12 5.42 -13.79
CA ASN A 85 1.24 4.59 -12.97
C ASN A 85 2.02 3.40 -12.42
N LEU A 86 1.95 3.18 -11.09
CA LEU A 86 2.71 2.13 -10.41
C LEU A 86 2.36 0.72 -10.91
N ARG A 87 1.09 0.42 -11.18
CA ARG A 87 0.69 -0.91 -11.69
C ARG A 87 1.45 -1.23 -12.99
N LYS A 88 1.44 -0.31 -13.97
CA LYS A 88 2.18 -0.50 -15.23
C LYS A 88 3.70 -0.55 -15.01
N PHE A 89 4.21 0.17 -14.01
CA PHE A 89 5.61 0.10 -13.62
C PHE A 89 5.96 -1.31 -13.11
N LEU A 90 5.11 -1.91 -12.27
CA LEU A 90 5.30 -3.27 -11.77
C LEU A 90 5.24 -4.33 -12.89
N GLU A 91 4.36 -4.16 -13.87
CA GLU A 91 4.30 -5.02 -15.07
C GLU A 91 5.61 -5.01 -15.87
N GLY A 92 6.36 -3.90 -15.86
CA GLY A 92 7.67 -3.77 -16.49
C GLY A 92 8.82 -4.43 -15.73
N GLY A 93 8.57 -4.91 -14.52
CA GLY A 93 9.47 -5.73 -13.71
C GLY A 93 10.85 -5.11 -13.48
N GLU A 94 11.87 -5.96 -13.43
CA GLU A 94 13.24 -5.55 -13.08
C GLU A 94 13.83 -4.50 -14.02
N VAL A 95 13.43 -4.48 -15.29
CA VAL A 95 13.94 -3.50 -16.27
C VAL A 95 13.57 -2.07 -15.86
N LEU A 96 12.31 -1.83 -15.43
CA LEU A 96 11.88 -0.51 -14.96
C LEU A 96 12.42 -0.21 -13.58
N ALA A 97 12.53 -1.22 -12.71
CA ALA A 97 13.12 -1.07 -11.38
C ALA A 97 14.59 -0.60 -11.45
N GLN A 98 15.40 -1.15 -12.35
CA GLN A 98 16.80 -0.70 -12.58
C GLN A 98 16.87 0.74 -13.07
N LYS A 99 15.97 1.14 -13.99
CA LYS A 99 15.90 2.53 -14.45
C LYS A 99 15.55 3.48 -13.31
N ALA A 100 14.57 3.14 -12.48
CA ALA A 100 14.19 3.95 -11.32
C ALA A 100 15.36 4.11 -10.35
N ARG A 101 16.06 3.02 -10.00
CA ARG A 101 17.26 3.07 -9.14
C ARG A 101 18.33 4.01 -9.68
N ARG A 102 18.59 3.96 -10.98
CA ARG A 102 19.57 4.85 -11.63
C ARG A 102 19.16 6.31 -11.51
N ILE A 103 17.90 6.64 -11.81
CA ILE A 103 17.39 8.02 -11.72
C ILE A 103 17.47 8.53 -10.27
N ILE A 104 17.12 7.69 -9.29
CA ILE A 104 17.20 8.04 -7.86
C ILE A 104 18.65 8.34 -7.46
N ALA A 105 19.60 7.51 -7.92
CA ALA A 105 21.02 7.71 -7.64
C ALA A 105 21.59 9.02 -8.25
N GLU A 106 21.03 9.46 -9.38
CA GLU A 106 21.39 10.73 -10.02
C GLU A 106 20.84 11.96 -9.29
N GLY A 107 19.81 11.81 -8.45
CA GLY A 107 19.23 12.87 -7.60
C GLY A 107 18.67 14.07 -8.36
N ARG A 108 18.17 13.89 -9.59
CA ARG A 108 17.64 14.97 -10.43
C ARG A 108 16.14 15.18 -10.22
N SER A 109 15.66 16.40 -10.53
CA SER A 109 14.23 16.75 -10.56
C SER A 109 13.51 16.43 -9.25
N VAL A 110 14.03 16.97 -8.16
CA VAL A 110 13.43 16.90 -6.84
C VAL A 110 12.29 17.91 -6.77
N ILE A 111 11.10 17.46 -6.36
CA ILE A 111 9.90 18.27 -6.14
C ILE A 111 9.59 18.24 -4.66
N ALA A 112 9.31 19.39 -4.07
CA ALA A 112 8.89 19.46 -2.67
C ALA A 112 7.51 18.81 -2.49
N GLU A 113 7.32 18.06 -1.40
CA GLU A 113 6.02 17.47 -1.07
C GLU A 113 4.91 18.52 -1.02
N ALA A 114 5.25 19.74 -0.53
CA ALA A 114 4.31 20.86 -0.44
C ALA A 114 3.76 21.33 -1.80
N ASP A 115 4.39 20.98 -2.93
CA ASP A 115 4.01 21.41 -4.28
C ASP A 115 3.12 20.39 -5.02
N VAL A 116 2.80 19.28 -4.39
CA VAL A 116 2.01 18.20 -5.01
C VAL A 116 0.74 17.86 -4.24
N ASN A 117 -0.22 17.26 -4.93
CA ASN A 117 -1.35 16.55 -4.35
C ASN A 117 -1.13 15.05 -4.59
N PHE A 118 -1.03 14.28 -3.51
CA PHE A 118 -0.93 12.82 -3.62
C PHE A 118 -2.25 12.21 -4.09
N LEU A 119 -2.12 11.23 -4.96
CA LEU A 119 -3.18 10.32 -5.36
C LEU A 119 -3.01 9.00 -4.62
N ALA A 120 -3.99 8.10 -4.70
CA ALA A 120 -3.76 6.72 -4.30
C ALA A 120 -2.51 6.19 -5.02
N PRO A 121 -1.51 5.64 -4.31
CA PRO A 121 -0.21 5.29 -4.90
C PRO A 121 -0.29 4.13 -5.88
N ILE A 122 -1.40 3.40 -5.85
CA ILE A 122 -1.74 2.37 -6.83
C ILE A 122 -3.26 2.37 -7.04
N ASN A 123 -3.70 2.21 -8.28
CA ASN A 123 -5.10 2.18 -8.67
C ASN A 123 -5.30 1.29 -9.90
N ARG A 124 -6.56 1.03 -10.26
CA ARG A 124 -6.94 0.22 -11.45
C ARG A 124 -6.31 -1.17 -11.46
N MET A 125 -6.12 -1.77 -10.27
CA MET A 125 -5.72 -3.17 -10.15
C MET A 125 -6.82 -4.10 -10.70
N ASP A 126 -6.43 -5.33 -10.98
CA ASP A 126 -7.39 -6.38 -11.35
C ASP A 126 -8.20 -6.84 -10.12
N LYS A 127 -7.51 -7.05 -8.98
CA LYS A 127 -8.12 -7.50 -7.74
C LYS A 127 -7.81 -6.57 -6.58
N LEU A 128 -8.87 -6.21 -5.84
CA LEU A 128 -8.79 -5.57 -4.53
C LEU A 128 -9.44 -6.51 -3.52
N LEU A 129 -8.62 -7.32 -2.86
CA LEU A 129 -9.05 -8.37 -1.94
C LEU A 129 -8.87 -7.91 -0.50
N CYS A 130 -9.66 -8.49 0.41
CA CYS A 130 -9.63 -8.17 1.82
C CYS A 130 -9.70 -9.45 2.65
N VAL A 131 -9.14 -9.41 3.87
CA VAL A 131 -9.12 -10.52 4.80
C VAL A 131 -9.87 -10.15 6.08
N GLY A 132 -10.99 -10.77 6.33
CA GLY A 132 -11.78 -10.59 7.54
C GLY A 132 -11.24 -11.38 8.73
N LEU A 133 -11.49 -10.90 9.96
CA LEU A 133 -11.20 -11.58 11.22
C LEU A 133 -9.73 -12.01 11.38
N ASN A 134 -8.80 -11.22 10.91
CA ASN A 134 -7.38 -11.57 10.85
C ASN A 134 -6.52 -11.01 12.00
N TYR A 135 -7.12 -10.37 13.01
CA TYR A 135 -6.43 -9.97 14.23
C TYR A 135 -7.06 -10.64 15.45
N ARG A 136 -6.21 -11.17 16.35
CA ARG A 136 -6.66 -11.87 17.57
C ARG A 136 -7.55 -10.97 18.42
N GLY A 137 -7.11 -9.73 18.68
CA GLY A 137 -7.89 -8.76 19.46
C GLY A 137 -9.23 -8.41 18.81
N HIS A 138 -9.29 -8.33 17.46
CA HIS A 138 -10.54 -8.06 16.75
C HIS A 138 -11.54 -9.23 16.81
N CYS A 139 -11.07 -10.49 16.78
CA CYS A 139 -11.93 -11.64 17.03
C CYS A 139 -12.45 -11.62 18.48
N GLN A 140 -11.57 -11.34 19.44
CA GLN A 140 -11.93 -11.30 20.86
C GLN A 140 -12.97 -10.22 21.18
N GLU A 141 -12.83 -8.99 20.66
CA GLU A 141 -13.82 -7.92 20.93
C GLU A 141 -15.22 -8.24 20.38
N GLN A 142 -15.30 -9.12 19.37
CA GLN A 142 -16.56 -9.61 18.80
C GLN A 142 -17.07 -10.89 19.45
N GLY A 143 -16.33 -11.52 20.36
CA GLY A 143 -16.67 -12.81 20.95
C GLY A 143 -16.62 -13.97 19.94
N LEU A 144 -15.76 -13.88 18.92
CA LEU A 144 -15.62 -14.87 17.86
C LEU A 144 -14.36 -15.71 18.05
N GLU A 145 -14.43 -16.97 17.66
CA GLU A 145 -13.26 -17.85 17.54
C GLU A 145 -12.35 -17.41 16.40
N LEU A 146 -11.07 -17.76 16.51
CA LEU A 146 -10.11 -17.50 15.42
C LEU A 146 -10.43 -18.39 14.22
N PRO A 147 -10.44 -17.83 13.01
CA PRO A 147 -10.72 -18.63 11.80
C PRO A 147 -9.56 -19.60 11.50
N ASN A 148 -9.90 -20.79 11.01
CA ASN A 148 -8.91 -21.80 10.59
C ASN A 148 -8.27 -21.44 9.22
N ASN A 149 -8.93 -20.63 8.40
CA ASN A 149 -8.46 -20.17 7.11
C ASN A 149 -8.79 -18.68 6.93
N PRO A 150 -8.04 -17.94 6.11
CA PRO A 150 -8.35 -16.55 5.78
C PRO A 150 -9.78 -16.39 5.23
N VAL A 151 -10.54 -15.47 5.81
CA VAL A 151 -11.89 -15.12 5.36
C VAL A 151 -11.78 -14.08 4.26
N ILE A 152 -11.88 -14.50 3.00
CA ILE A 152 -11.64 -13.63 1.85
C ILE A 152 -12.93 -12.98 1.36
N PHE A 153 -12.88 -11.68 1.17
CA PHE A 153 -13.91 -10.89 0.47
C PHE A 153 -13.22 -9.83 -0.40
N ASN A 154 -13.99 -8.98 -1.06
CA ASN A 154 -13.44 -7.99 -1.98
C ASN A 154 -14.09 -6.62 -1.81
N LYS A 155 -13.33 -5.60 -2.22
CA LYS A 155 -13.79 -4.29 -2.66
C LYS A 155 -13.56 -4.16 -4.16
N PHE A 156 -13.92 -3.01 -4.73
CA PHE A 156 -13.65 -2.71 -6.14
C PHE A 156 -12.62 -1.60 -6.27
N PRO A 157 -11.83 -1.57 -7.36
CA PRO A 157 -10.92 -0.46 -7.63
C PRO A 157 -11.59 0.92 -7.64
N SER A 158 -12.90 0.99 -7.94
CA SER A 158 -13.71 2.22 -7.88
C SER A 158 -13.95 2.75 -6.46
N ASN A 159 -13.71 1.93 -5.42
CA ASN A 159 -13.83 2.38 -4.03
C ASN A 159 -12.61 3.15 -3.53
N ILE A 160 -11.50 3.09 -4.28
CA ILE A 160 -10.22 3.67 -3.88
C ILE A 160 -10.26 5.18 -3.99
N ILE A 161 -9.79 5.82 -2.92
CA ILE A 161 -9.49 7.25 -2.86
C ILE A 161 -8.07 7.46 -2.33
N GLY A 162 -7.53 8.64 -2.55
CA GLY A 162 -6.18 9.01 -2.12
C GLY A 162 -6.08 9.30 -0.63
N PRO A 163 -4.85 9.58 -0.16
CA PRO A 163 -4.56 9.70 1.28
C PRO A 163 -5.20 10.90 1.97
N THR A 164 -5.68 11.88 1.20
CA THR A 164 -6.32 13.11 1.72
C THR A 164 -7.69 13.38 1.10
N ASP A 165 -8.22 12.47 0.28
CA ASP A 165 -9.53 12.60 -0.34
C ASP A 165 -10.65 12.42 0.70
N ASN A 166 -11.84 12.92 0.37
CA ASN A 166 -12.99 12.85 1.26
C ASN A 166 -13.63 11.45 1.25
N ILE A 167 -13.92 10.91 2.43
CA ILE A 167 -14.83 9.77 2.61
C ILE A 167 -16.26 10.31 2.55
N VAL A 168 -17.07 9.78 1.64
CA VAL A 168 -18.45 10.21 1.44
C VAL A 168 -19.41 9.26 2.14
N LEU A 169 -20.13 9.75 3.15
CA LEU A 169 -21.18 8.97 3.82
C LEU A 169 -22.36 8.77 2.87
N PRO A 170 -22.80 7.53 2.63
CA PRO A 170 -23.94 7.24 1.76
C PRO A 170 -25.27 7.62 2.44
N THR A 171 -26.33 7.79 1.65
CA THR A 171 -27.66 8.09 2.17
C THR A 171 -28.42 6.87 2.70
N ASN A 172 -27.92 5.67 2.41
CA ASN A 172 -28.57 4.39 2.72
C ASN A 172 -27.88 3.62 3.87
N SER A 173 -26.98 4.26 4.61
CA SER A 173 -26.35 3.71 5.82
C SER A 173 -26.13 4.79 6.87
N GLU A 174 -26.42 4.47 8.11
CA GLU A 174 -26.18 5.31 9.29
C GLU A 174 -25.06 4.78 10.18
N LYS A 175 -24.44 3.64 9.79
CA LYS A 175 -23.46 2.93 10.61
C LYS A 175 -22.14 2.72 9.88
N VAL A 176 -21.60 3.81 9.33
CA VAL A 176 -20.29 3.81 8.67
C VAL A 176 -19.18 3.80 9.69
N ASP A 177 -18.29 2.83 9.59
CA ASP A 177 -17.25 2.51 10.57
C ASP A 177 -15.87 2.47 9.93
N TRP A 178 -14.81 2.59 10.72
CA TRP A 178 -13.40 2.57 10.34
C TRP A 178 -12.76 1.21 10.58
N GLU A 179 -11.78 0.86 9.76
CA GLU A 179 -10.92 -0.32 9.88
C GLU A 179 -9.54 -0.01 9.29
N ALA A 180 -8.56 0.33 10.15
CA ALA A 180 -7.17 0.52 9.71
C ALA A 180 -6.54 -0.82 9.32
N GLU A 181 -5.90 -0.87 8.16
CA GLU A 181 -5.31 -2.10 7.63
C GLU A 181 -3.97 -1.87 6.94
N LEU A 182 -3.03 -2.78 7.19
CA LEU A 182 -1.89 -2.93 6.30
C LEU A 182 -2.38 -3.52 4.98
N ALA A 183 -1.95 -2.97 3.85
CA ALA A 183 -2.30 -3.49 2.54
C ALA A 183 -1.05 -3.99 1.80
N ILE A 184 -1.10 -5.22 1.33
CA ILE A 184 -0.06 -5.87 0.51
C ILE A 184 -0.23 -5.43 -0.94
N VAL A 185 0.87 -5.11 -1.63
CA VAL A 185 0.89 -4.89 -3.07
C VAL A 185 1.69 -6.01 -3.74
N ILE A 186 1.07 -6.72 -4.66
CA ILE A 186 1.68 -7.81 -5.42
C ILE A 186 2.60 -7.24 -6.51
N GLY A 187 3.81 -7.77 -6.61
CA GLY A 187 4.83 -7.33 -7.58
C GLY A 187 5.09 -8.32 -8.71
N LYS A 188 4.74 -9.60 -8.52
CA LYS A 188 4.99 -10.67 -9.50
C LYS A 188 3.76 -11.56 -9.63
N ILE A 189 3.58 -12.13 -10.82
CA ILE A 189 2.52 -13.12 -11.06
C ILE A 189 2.74 -14.33 -10.14
N GLY A 190 1.67 -14.77 -9.47
CA GLY A 190 1.70 -15.90 -8.55
C GLY A 190 0.45 -16.77 -8.64
N LYS A 191 0.65 -18.09 -8.69
CA LYS A 191 -0.40 -19.11 -8.69
C LYS A 191 0.13 -20.36 -7.98
N ASP A 192 -0.68 -20.96 -7.11
CA ASP A 192 -0.36 -22.18 -6.34
C ASP A 192 0.98 -22.07 -5.57
N LEU A 193 1.21 -20.92 -4.92
CA LEU A 193 2.44 -20.60 -4.22
C LEU A 193 2.52 -21.27 -2.85
N ASN A 194 3.70 -21.70 -2.44
CA ASN A 194 4.02 -21.90 -1.03
C ASN A 194 4.28 -20.55 -0.33
N GLU A 195 4.47 -20.54 0.98
CA GLU A 195 4.61 -19.30 1.76
C GLU A 195 5.88 -18.51 1.39
N GLU A 196 7.01 -19.21 1.14
CA GLU A 196 8.27 -18.57 0.76
C GLU A 196 8.20 -17.91 -0.63
N ASP A 197 7.58 -18.56 -1.61
CA ASP A 197 7.37 -18.00 -2.94
C ASP A 197 6.33 -16.87 -2.91
N ALA A 198 5.33 -16.96 -2.05
CA ALA A 198 4.35 -15.91 -1.81
C ALA A 198 5.02 -14.62 -1.30
N GLU A 199 5.92 -14.72 -0.32
CA GLU A 199 6.73 -13.59 0.16
C GLU A 199 7.57 -12.94 -0.96
N ARG A 200 8.09 -13.74 -1.89
CA ARG A 200 8.84 -13.22 -3.06
C ARG A 200 7.96 -12.50 -4.07
N CYS A 201 6.65 -12.79 -4.08
CA CYS A 201 5.69 -12.10 -4.94
C CYS A 201 5.25 -10.74 -4.39
N ILE A 202 5.43 -10.49 -3.09
CA ILE A 202 5.11 -9.20 -2.47
C ILE A 202 6.13 -8.14 -2.93
N PHE A 203 5.62 -7.04 -3.48
CA PHE A 203 6.42 -5.86 -3.82
C PHE A 203 6.65 -4.96 -2.61
N GLY A 204 5.60 -4.71 -1.85
CA GLY A 204 5.64 -3.81 -0.71
C GLY A 204 4.26 -3.63 -0.07
N TYR A 205 4.15 -2.59 0.73
CA TYR A 205 2.99 -2.35 1.58
C TYR A 205 2.54 -0.89 1.52
N THR A 206 1.26 -0.67 1.83
CA THR A 206 0.68 0.67 1.95
C THR A 206 -0.34 0.68 3.08
N VAL A 207 -0.76 1.88 3.51
CA VAL A 207 -1.85 2.04 4.49
C VAL A 207 -3.19 1.99 3.76
N ALA A 208 -4.18 1.34 4.36
CA ALA A 208 -5.56 1.32 3.88
C ALA A 208 -6.57 1.55 5.01
N GLN A 209 -7.77 1.99 4.64
CA GLN A 209 -8.98 1.89 5.45
C GLN A 209 -10.00 1.02 4.73
N ASP A 210 -10.49 -0.02 5.42
CA ASP A 210 -11.61 -0.83 4.94
C ASP A 210 -12.93 -0.28 5.50
N ILE A 211 -13.32 0.92 5.04
CA ILE A 211 -14.55 1.59 5.47
C ILE A 211 -15.75 0.66 5.29
N SER A 212 -16.62 0.59 6.30
CA SER A 212 -17.66 -0.43 6.42
C SER A 212 -18.99 0.15 6.84
N ALA A 213 -20.04 -0.05 6.06
CA ALA A 213 -21.43 0.20 6.44
C ALA A 213 -21.98 -1.03 7.19
N ARG A 214 -21.95 -0.98 8.54
CA ARG A 214 -22.23 -2.15 9.39
C ARG A 214 -23.66 -2.66 9.30
N ASP A 215 -24.61 -1.77 9.13
CA ASP A 215 -26.04 -2.11 8.92
C ASP A 215 -26.27 -2.89 7.61
N LEU A 216 -25.42 -2.67 6.61
CA LEU A 216 -25.46 -3.40 5.34
C LEU A 216 -24.55 -4.63 5.35
N GLN A 217 -23.44 -4.62 6.09
CA GLN A 217 -22.53 -5.76 6.21
C GLN A 217 -23.11 -6.90 7.05
N LYS A 218 -23.68 -6.60 8.21
CA LYS A 218 -24.13 -7.59 9.22
C LYS A 218 -25.64 -7.87 9.17
N GLY A 219 -26.38 -7.16 8.34
CA GLY A 219 -27.83 -7.30 8.27
C GLY A 219 -28.27 -8.57 7.54
N LYS A 220 -29.44 -9.10 7.92
CA LYS A 220 -30.11 -10.20 7.20
C LYS A 220 -30.46 -9.85 5.75
N ILE A 221 -30.43 -8.55 5.42
CA ILE A 221 -30.79 -8.00 4.11
C ILE A 221 -29.94 -8.60 2.99
N ASN A 222 -28.66 -8.90 3.24
CA ASN A 222 -27.70 -9.32 2.21
C ASN A 222 -27.34 -10.82 2.29
N GLY A 223 -28.12 -11.63 3.00
CA GLY A 223 -27.83 -13.07 3.13
C GLY A 223 -26.46 -13.38 3.76
N GLY A 224 -25.90 -12.46 4.56
CA GLY A 224 -24.61 -12.60 5.20
C GLY A 224 -23.41 -12.20 4.30
N GLN A 225 -23.65 -11.66 3.11
CA GLN A 225 -22.60 -11.18 2.20
C GLN A 225 -22.11 -9.78 2.62
N PHE A 226 -20.77 -9.59 2.63
CA PHE A 226 -20.17 -8.32 3.04
C PHE A 226 -20.22 -7.21 1.98
N LEU A 227 -20.35 -7.60 0.70
CA LEU A 227 -20.09 -6.76 -0.45
C LEU A 227 -20.75 -5.37 -0.39
N LEU A 228 -22.07 -5.30 -0.16
CA LEU A 228 -22.78 -4.01 -0.13
C LEU A 228 -22.39 -3.11 1.03
N GLY A 229 -21.91 -3.67 2.13
CA GLY A 229 -21.37 -2.90 3.26
C GLY A 229 -19.92 -2.45 3.07
N LYS A 230 -19.21 -3.02 2.10
CA LYS A 230 -17.76 -2.82 1.89
C LYS A 230 -17.41 -2.12 0.59
N ALA A 231 -18.24 -2.24 -0.45
CA ALA A 231 -17.92 -1.84 -1.82
C ALA A 231 -18.64 -0.55 -2.27
N MET A 232 -18.81 0.41 -1.36
CA MET A 232 -19.33 1.73 -1.71
C MET A 232 -18.21 2.65 -2.21
N ASP A 233 -18.56 3.61 -3.04
CA ASP A 233 -17.62 4.64 -3.49
C ASP A 233 -16.94 5.30 -2.30
N THR A 234 -15.65 5.60 -2.42
CA THR A 234 -14.79 6.20 -1.39
C THR A 234 -14.48 5.35 -0.16
N PHE A 235 -14.91 4.08 -0.12
CA PHE A 235 -14.76 3.21 1.05
C PHE A 235 -13.39 2.50 1.14
N CYS A 236 -12.40 2.95 0.36
CA CYS A 236 -11.03 2.45 0.43
C CYS A 236 -10.00 3.58 0.29
N PRO A 237 -9.83 4.45 1.31
CA PRO A 237 -8.65 5.30 1.40
C PRO A 237 -7.38 4.47 1.34
N LEU A 238 -6.42 4.84 0.47
CA LEU A 238 -5.20 4.08 0.21
C LEU A 238 -4.00 5.01 0.02
N GLY A 239 -2.89 4.74 0.70
CA GLY A 239 -1.66 5.52 0.52
C GLY A 239 -0.88 5.77 1.81
N PRO A 240 -0.08 6.86 1.87
CA PRO A 240 0.23 7.79 0.79
C PRO A 240 1.21 7.24 -0.24
N ALA A 241 2.00 6.22 0.14
CA ALA A 241 3.02 5.58 -0.68
C ALA A 241 2.87 4.06 -0.67
N VAL A 242 3.37 3.39 -1.70
CA VAL A 242 3.74 1.97 -1.61
C VAL A 242 5.20 1.89 -1.22
N VAL A 243 5.46 1.39 -0.03
CA VAL A 243 6.81 1.19 0.53
C VAL A 243 7.28 -0.22 0.18
N THR A 244 8.44 -0.33 -0.47
CA THR A 244 9.00 -1.65 -0.80
C THR A 244 9.27 -2.46 0.47
N LYS A 245 9.11 -3.77 0.39
CA LYS A 245 9.26 -4.64 1.57
C LYS A 245 10.65 -4.56 2.19
N GLU A 246 11.68 -4.28 1.39
CA GLU A 246 13.05 -4.11 1.84
C GLU A 246 13.25 -2.84 2.69
N ALA A 247 12.39 -1.82 2.51
CA ALA A 247 12.43 -0.58 3.27
C ALA A 247 11.72 -0.67 4.63
N ILE A 248 10.99 -1.76 4.88
CA ILE A 248 10.28 -1.98 6.16
C ILE A 248 11.14 -2.89 7.04
N PRO A 249 11.54 -2.44 8.24
CA PRO A 249 12.44 -3.20 9.11
C PRO A 249 11.90 -4.58 9.49
N ASP A 250 10.63 -4.64 9.89
CA ASP A 250 9.92 -5.88 10.23
C ASP A 250 8.41 -5.70 10.04
N VAL A 251 7.87 -6.28 8.98
CA VAL A 251 6.42 -6.22 8.68
C VAL A 251 5.55 -6.93 9.72
N HIS A 252 6.15 -7.81 10.51
CA HIS A 252 5.43 -8.55 11.56
C HIS A 252 5.35 -7.80 12.89
N ASN A 253 5.94 -6.60 12.99
CA ASN A 253 5.94 -5.80 14.21
C ASN A 253 5.76 -4.31 13.91
N LEU A 254 4.69 -3.95 13.23
CA LEU A 254 4.33 -2.56 12.93
C LEU A 254 3.14 -2.13 13.76
N THR A 255 3.23 -0.94 14.35
CA THR A 255 2.10 -0.31 15.02
C THR A 255 1.05 0.14 14.00
N VAL A 256 -0.24 -0.14 14.29
CA VAL A 256 -1.40 0.22 13.47
C VAL A 256 -2.35 1.07 14.30
N LYS A 257 -2.58 2.32 13.91
CA LYS A 257 -3.39 3.27 14.68
C LYS A 257 -4.45 3.95 13.84
N THR A 258 -5.58 4.24 14.47
CA THR A 258 -6.66 5.09 13.93
C THR A 258 -7.06 6.14 14.96
N TRP A 259 -7.23 7.38 14.50
CA TRP A 259 -7.85 8.45 15.27
C TRP A 259 -9.08 8.98 14.53
N VAL A 260 -10.10 9.35 15.30
CA VAL A 260 -11.24 10.13 14.81
C VAL A 260 -11.26 11.42 15.62
N ASN A 261 -11.05 12.56 14.96
CA ASN A 261 -10.98 13.87 15.61
C ASN A 261 -9.99 13.93 16.78
N GLU A 262 -8.76 13.42 16.60
CA GLU A 262 -7.71 13.33 17.63
C GLU A 262 -7.91 12.21 18.68
N ASP A 263 -9.13 11.65 18.85
CA ASP A 263 -9.37 10.52 19.73
C ASP A 263 -8.80 9.22 19.16
N LEU A 264 -7.88 8.59 19.88
CA LEU A 264 -7.32 7.29 19.49
C LEU A 264 -8.39 6.20 19.57
N LYS A 265 -8.73 5.60 18.45
CA LYS A 265 -9.77 4.58 18.32
C LYS A 265 -9.21 3.16 18.18
N GLN A 266 -8.18 2.98 17.34
CA GLN A 266 -7.48 1.70 17.22
C GLN A 266 -6.00 1.89 17.57
N ASN A 267 -5.43 0.92 18.27
CA ASN A 267 -4.01 0.83 18.60
C ASN A 267 -3.63 -0.65 18.67
N GLY A 268 -3.26 -1.20 17.54
CA GLY A 268 -2.86 -2.58 17.37
C GLY A 268 -1.45 -2.72 16.83
N ASN A 269 -1.04 -3.96 16.59
CA ASN A 269 0.27 -4.29 16.04
C ASN A 269 0.16 -5.48 15.09
N THR A 270 0.89 -5.48 13.98
CA THR A 270 0.86 -6.56 12.99
C THR A 270 1.32 -7.91 13.53
N SER A 271 1.98 -7.97 14.69
CA SER A 271 2.27 -9.21 15.41
C SER A 271 1.03 -9.96 15.90
N GLU A 272 -0.12 -9.29 15.95
CA GLU A 272 -1.41 -9.87 16.34
C GLU A 272 -2.15 -10.55 15.16
N LEU A 273 -1.61 -10.45 13.93
CA LEU A 273 -2.18 -11.12 12.76
C LEU A 273 -2.30 -12.63 12.98
N VAL A 274 -3.47 -13.20 12.68
CA VAL A 274 -3.72 -14.66 12.69
C VAL A 274 -2.98 -15.32 11.53
N PHE A 275 -3.09 -14.71 10.35
CA PHE A 275 -2.38 -15.09 9.14
C PHE A 275 -1.47 -13.95 8.70
N ASN A 276 -0.17 -14.20 8.61
CA ASN A 276 0.82 -13.25 8.16
C ASN A 276 0.70 -12.97 6.64
N PRO A 277 1.37 -11.94 6.09
CA PRO A 277 1.29 -11.61 4.67
C PRO A 277 1.59 -12.76 3.73
N GLY A 278 2.65 -13.54 3.98
CA GLY A 278 3.02 -14.70 3.16
C GLY A 278 1.95 -15.78 3.14
N LYS A 279 1.36 -16.10 4.30
CA LYS A 279 0.25 -17.06 4.41
C LYS A 279 -0.99 -16.60 3.66
N ILE A 280 -1.34 -15.32 3.75
CA ILE A 280 -2.48 -14.74 3.02
C ILE A 280 -2.28 -14.90 1.51
N VAL A 281 -1.13 -14.45 0.99
CA VAL A 281 -0.81 -14.53 -0.44
C VAL A 281 -0.76 -15.98 -0.92
N ALA A 282 -0.11 -16.88 -0.18
CA ALA A 282 -0.06 -18.31 -0.49
C ALA A 282 -1.47 -18.93 -0.52
N TYR A 283 -2.33 -18.60 0.46
CA TYR A 283 -3.68 -19.11 0.51
C TYR A 283 -4.52 -18.66 -0.69
N ILE A 284 -4.54 -17.35 -0.98
CA ILE A 284 -5.32 -16.78 -2.10
C ILE A 284 -4.85 -17.33 -3.44
N SER A 285 -3.53 -17.52 -3.61
CA SER A 285 -2.94 -18.00 -4.86
C SER A 285 -3.40 -19.41 -5.25
N LYS A 286 -3.91 -20.20 -4.30
CA LYS A 286 -4.50 -21.53 -4.59
C LYS A 286 -5.80 -21.44 -5.38
N PHE A 287 -6.53 -20.36 -5.24
CA PHE A 287 -7.84 -20.19 -5.87
C PHE A 287 -7.79 -19.32 -7.13
N MET A 288 -6.94 -18.29 -7.14
CA MET A 288 -6.85 -17.35 -8.26
C MET A 288 -5.42 -16.91 -8.50
N THR A 289 -5.08 -16.61 -9.76
CA THR A 289 -3.79 -16.03 -10.12
C THR A 289 -3.71 -14.60 -9.62
N LEU A 290 -2.66 -14.27 -8.88
CA LEU A 290 -2.34 -12.91 -8.48
C LEU A 290 -1.48 -12.24 -9.54
N LEU A 291 -1.75 -10.98 -9.83
CA LEU A 291 -1.10 -10.18 -10.87
C LEU A 291 -0.33 -9.01 -10.25
N PRO A 292 0.73 -8.50 -10.91
CA PRO A 292 1.41 -7.27 -10.48
C PRO A 292 0.42 -6.12 -10.32
N GLY A 293 0.45 -5.50 -9.16
CA GLY A 293 -0.46 -4.42 -8.80
C GLY A 293 -1.75 -4.83 -8.09
N ASP A 294 -2.07 -6.13 -7.96
CA ASP A 294 -3.16 -6.56 -7.08
C ASP A 294 -2.88 -6.12 -5.65
N VAL A 295 -3.94 -5.74 -4.93
CA VAL A 295 -3.87 -5.24 -3.55
C VAL A 295 -4.69 -6.16 -2.64
N ILE A 296 -4.11 -6.48 -1.47
CA ILE A 296 -4.75 -7.31 -0.45
C ILE A 296 -4.69 -6.58 0.89
N LEU A 297 -5.85 -6.20 1.42
CA LEU A 297 -6.00 -5.66 2.77
C LEU A 297 -5.94 -6.81 3.77
N THR A 298 -5.13 -6.68 4.83
CA THR A 298 -4.75 -7.81 5.68
C THR A 298 -5.63 -8.01 6.91
N GLY A 299 -6.67 -7.20 7.09
CA GLY A 299 -7.51 -7.20 8.27
C GLY A 299 -7.17 -6.07 9.23
N THR A 300 -8.09 -5.77 10.13
CA THR A 300 -8.02 -4.65 11.08
C THR A 300 -7.83 -5.13 12.52
N PRO A 301 -7.08 -4.39 13.37
CA PRO A 301 -7.01 -4.65 14.80
C PRO A 301 -8.29 -4.24 15.54
N GLN A 302 -8.37 -4.56 16.81
CA GLN A 302 -9.44 -4.16 17.75
C GLN A 302 -9.61 -2.64 17.80
N GLY A 303 -10.80 -2.20 18.26
CA GLY A 303 -11.16 -0.80 18.47
C GLY A 303 -12.00 -0.21 17.33
N VAL A 304 -12.60 -1.05 16.49
CA VAL A 304 -13.59 -0.62 15.50
C VAL A 304 -14.83 -0.05 16.17
N GLY A 305 -15.51 0.88 15.49
CA GLY A 305 -16.59 1.66 16.07
C GLY A 305 -17.79 0.84 16.54
N PHE A 306 -18.23 -0.15 15.77
CA PHE A 306 -19.39 -0.95 16.13
C PHE A 306 -19.19 -1.84 17.39
N ALA A 307 -17.95 -2.18 17.72
CA ALA A 307 -17.63 -3.00 18.90
C ALA A 307 -17.48 -2.17 20.18
N ARG A 308 -17.46 -0.85 20.10
CA ARG A 308 -17.36 0.07 21.23
C ARG A 308 -18.65 0.06 22.05
N LYS A 309 -18.56 0.51 23.31
CA LYS A 309 -19.70 0.60 24.23
C LYS A 309 -19.80 2.02 24.79
N PRO A 310 -20.74 2.85 24.32
CA PRO A 310 -21.69 2.60 23.23
C PRO A 310 -21.00 2.50 21.85
N PRO A 311 -21.65 1.90 20.81
CA PRO A 311 -21.14 1.89 19.45
C PRO A 311 -20.96 3.29 18.88
N GLU A 312 -19.87 3.49 18.12
CA GLU A 312 -19.51 4.77 17.49
C GLU A 312 -19.43 4.59 15.97
N TYR A 313 -19.81 5.62 15.20
CA TYR A 313 -19.79 5.62 13.76
C TYR A 313 -19.33 6.98 13.24
N LEU A 314 -18.74 7.01 12.05
CA LEU A 314 -18.30 8.23 11.38
C LEU A 314 -19.47 9.17 11.10
N LYS A 315 -19.22 10.47 11.28
CA LYS A 315 -20.19 11.56 11.07
C LYS A 315 -19.62 12.59 10.10
N LYS A 316 -20.52 13.31 9.44
CA LYS A 316 -20.13 14.48 8.62
C LYS A 316 -19.28 15.46 9.45
N GLY A 317 -18.13 15.80 8.93
CA GLY A 317 -17.18 16.74 9.55
C GLY A 317 -16.04 16.04 10.28
N ASP A 318 -16.14 14.75 10.57
CA ASP A 318 -15.06 14.00 11.21
C ASP A 318 -13.78 14.00 10.34
N ILE A 319 -12.65 13.93 11.01
CA ILE A 319 -11.33 13.70 10.40
C ILE A 319 -10.87 12.30 10.82
N LEU A 320 -10.75 11.41 9.87
CA LEU A 320 -10.24 10.05 10.08
C LEU A 320 -8.76 10.01 9.73
N GLN A 321 -7.91 9.76 10.72
CA GLN A 321 -6.48 9.58 10.54
C GLN A 321 -6.11 8.11 10.77
N THR A 322 -5.26 7.59 9.88
CA THR A 322 -4.78 6.21 9.93
C THR A 322 -3.28 6.20 9.77
N GLU A 323 -2.56 5.52 10.64
CA GLU A 323 -1.11 5.45 10.60
C GLU A 323 -0.63 4.01 10.76
N ILE A 324 0.31 3.62 9.92
CA ILE A 324 1.07 2.38 10.09
C ILE A 324 2.55 2.75 10.10
N GLU A 325 3.21 2.34 11.17
CA GLU A 325 4.64 2.56 11.40
C GLU A 325 5.47 2.19 10.17
N SER A 326 6.43 3.04 9.80
CA SER A 326 7.32 2.90 8.63
C SER A 326 6.63 2.86 7.27
N VAL A 327 5.28 2.85 7.21
CA VAL A 327 4.51 2.81 5.95
C VAL A 327 3.96 4.18 5.61
N GLY A 328 3.28 4.86 6.55
CA GLY A 328 2.77 6.21 6.33
C GLY A 328 1.45 6.51 7.03
N ARG A 329 0.84 7.63 6.64
CA ARG A 329 -0.38 8.15 7.28
C ARG A 329 -1.40 8.63 6.25
N LEU A 330 -2.67 8.31 6.48
CA LEU A 330 -3.84 8.86 5.78
C LEU A 330 -4.50 9.92 6.66
N ASN A 331 -5.13 10.92 6.02
CA ASN A 331 -5.86 11.99 6.70
C ASN A 331 -7.10 12.37 5.86
N ASN A 332 -8.20 11.68 6.08
CA ASN A 332 -9.40 11.78 5.26
C ASN A 332 -10.52 12.51 6.02
N LYS A 333 -11.10 13.53 5.40
CA LYS A 333 -12.29 14.21 5.92
C LYS A 333 -13.54 13.45 5.53
N VAL A 334 -14.47 13.30 6.48
CA VAL A 334 -15.77 12.69 6.27
C VAL A 334 -16.79 13.73 5.83
N VAL A 335 -17.43 13.50 4.69
CA VAL A 335 -18.47 14.39 4.14
C VAL A 335 -19.76 13.62 3.89
N GLN A 336 -20.89 14.31 3.79
CA GLN A 336 -22.16 13.72 3.43
C GLN A 336 -22.34 13.74 1.91
N SER A 337 -22.88 12.67 1.32
CA SER A 337 -23.31 12.72 -0.07
C SER A 337 -24.41 13.77 -0.26
N GLU A 338 -24.26 14.61 -1.28
CA GLU A 338 -25.35 15.52 -1.64
C GLU A 338 -26.50 14.72 -2.26
N PRO A 339 -27.76 15.04 -1.90
CA PRO A 339 -28.92 14.42 -2.57
C PRO A 339 -28.84 14.73 -4.07
N LYS A 340 -28.87 13.69 -4.91
CA LYS A 340 -28.98 13.92 -6.36
C LYS A 340 -30.25 14.73 -6.60
N ILE A 341 -30.10 15.94 -7.11
CA ILE A 341 -31.23 16.71 -7.65
C ILE A 341 -31.84 15.83 -8.75
N LYS A 342 -33.07 15.38 -8.54
CA LYS A 342 -33.82 14.69 -9.60
C LYS A 342 -34.08 15.71 -10.70
N ASN A 343 -33.33 15.64 -11.79
CA ASN A 343 -33.69 16.30 -13.04
C ASN A 343 -34.85 15.59 -13.70
#